data_cd0197822e2d0ba387f407ab34f68e28
#
_entry.id   cd0197822e2d0ba387f407ab34f68e28
#
_cell.length_a   1.000
_cell.length_b   1.000
_cell.length_c   1.000
_cell.angle_alpha   90.00
_cell.angle_beta   90.00
_cell.angle_gamma   90.00
#
_symmetry.space_group_name_H-M   'P 1'
#
loop_
_entity.id
_entity.type
_entity.pdbx_description
1 polymer ?
#
loop_
_entity_poly.entity_id
_entity_poly.type
_entity_poly.pdbx_seq_one_letter_code
_entity_poly.pdbx_strand_id
1 'polypeptide(L)'
;MRKLIFAAFAVVAAIGLFACDDYNAPVSMRNTFYDQYPSAVDVEWERKRGYAVAEFTLPGQGDCEAWYTKGGEWVMTKYDIKYSDLPQAVRNAFELEYGVQTPVDDVERLERNTGDTIYFIEATVVINGFLTDIYLDYAPDGTLLRTAVDVENYDGIYYYLP
;
A
#
# COMPACT_ATOMS: atom_id res chain seq x y z
N MET A 1 -14.59 -52.28 -34.63
CA MET A 1 -13.70 -51.16 -35.00
C MET A 1 -14.37 -49.86 -34.47
N ARG A 2 -13.96 -49.41 -33.32
CA ARG A 2 -14.51 -48.19 -32.70
C ARG A 2 -13.58 -47.02 -33.04
N LYS A 3 -14.09 -46.06 -33.81
CA LYS A 3 -13.37 -44.82 -34.14
C LYS A 3 -13.48 -43.86 -32.95
N LEU A 4 -12.32 -43.60 -32.26
CA LEU A 4 -12.19 -42.55 -31.26
C LEU A 4 -12.05 -41.20 -32.00
N ILE A 5 -13.02 -40.31 -31.81
CA ILE A 5 -12.97 -38.93 -32.27
C ILE A 5 -12.35 -38.14 -31.13
N PHE A 6 -11.11 -37.65 -31.32
CA PHE A 6 -10.50 -36.68 -30.44
C PHE A 6 -11.06 -35.29 -30.78
N ALA A 7 -11.86 -34.76 -29.87
CA ALA A 7 -12.26 -33.35 -29.90
C ALA A 7 -11.14 -32.53 -29.28
N ALA A 8 -10.41 -31.79 -30.11
CA ALA A 8 -9.43 -30.79 -29.66
C ALA A 8 -10.20 -29.59 -29.10
N PHE A 9 -10.17 -29.41 -27.77
CA PHE A 9 -10.62 -28.17 -27.14
C PHE A 9 -9.52 -27.10 -27.33
N ALA A 10 -9.74 -26.15 -28.21
CA ALA A 10 -8.93 -24.96 -28.30
C ALA A 10 -9.32 -24.05 -27.12
N VAL A 11 -8.49 -24.01 -26.09
CA VAL A 11 -8.56 -23.00 -25.03
C VAL A 11 -8.05 -21.71 -25.64
N VAL A 12 -8.96 -20.82 -26.01
CA VAL A 12 -8.63 -19.43 -26.31
C VAL A 12 -8.34 -18.74 -24.97
N ALA A 13 -7.08 -18.63 -24.61
CA ALA A 13 -6.65 -17.75 -23.54
C ALA A 13 -6.93 -16.31 -24.01
N ALA A 14 -8.02 -15.73 -23.54
CA ALA A 14 -8.23 -14.29 -23.62
C ALA A 14 -7.18 -13.64 -22.69
N ILE A 15 -6.04 -13.27 -23.27
CA ILE A 15 -5.08 -12.36 -22.63
C ILE A 15 -5.81 -11.02 -22.59
N GLY A 16 -6.43 -10.73 -21.45
CA GLY A 16 -6.91 -9.39 -21.14
C GLY A 16 -5.68 -8.48 -21.19
N LEU A 17 -5.56 -7.70 -22.25
CA LEU A 17 -4.68 -6.54 -22.28
C LEU A 17 -5.26 -5.56 -21.26
N PHE A 18 -4.84 -5.66 -20.00
CA PHE A 18 -4.87 -4.53 -19.11
C PHE A 18 -3.90 -3.54 -19.75
N ALA A 19 -4.44 -2.53 -20.42
CA ALA A 19 -3.68 -1.35 -20.76
C ALA A 19 -3.30 -0.73 -19.42
N CYS A 20 -2.09 -1.00 -18.94
CA CYS A 20 -1.42 -0.09 -18.03
C CYS A 20 -1.37 1.22 -18.78
N ASP A 21 -2.10 2.21 -18.32
CA ASP A 21 -2.02 3.57 -18.81
C ASP A 21 -0.65 4.07 -18.32
N ASP A 22 0.41 3.87 -19.14
CA ASP A 22 1.77 4.29 -18.84
C ASP A 22 1.75 5.82 -18.69
N TYR A 23 1.48 6.27 -17.45
CA TYR A 23 1.49 7.69 -17.16
C TYR A 23 2.92 8.23 -17.20
N ASN A 24 3.21 9.03 -18.21
CA ASN A 24 4.49 9.71 -18.32
C ASN A 24 4.47 10.99 -17.51
N ALA A 25 4.95 10.94 -16.26
CA ALA A 25 5.03 12.11 -15.39
C ALA A 25 5.90 13.22 -16.04
N PRO A 26 5.52 14.52 -15.90
CA PRO A 26 6.30 15.63 -16.39
C PRO A 26 7.75 15.60 -15.90
N VAL A 27 8.70 16.07 -16.73
CA VAL A 27 10.14 16.06 -16.41
C VAL A 27 10.43 16.79 -15.09
N SER A 28 9.77 17.93 -14.84
CA SER A 28 9.92 18.68 -13.59
C SER A 28 9.52 17.83 -12.37
N MET A 29 8.43 17.10 -12.46
CA MET A 29 7.95 16.24 -11.37
C MET A 29 8.92 15.07 -11.13
N ARG A 30 9.41 14.42 -12.20
CA ARG A 30 10.43 13.37 -12.08
C ARG A 30 11.74 13.89 -11.45
N ASN A 31 12.16 15.11 -11.80
CA ASN A 31 13.33 15.71 -11.17
C ASN A 31 13.11 15.93 -9.68
N THR A 32 11.97 16.49 -9.27
CA THR A 32 11.60 16.64 -7.84
C THR A 32 11.62 15.30 -7.12
N PHE A 33 11.08 14.24 -7.76
CA PHE A 33 11.12 12.88 -7.22
C PHE A 33 12.55 12.37 -7.01
N TYR A 34 13.42 12.46 -8.02
CA TYR A 34 14.81 11.97 -7.89
C TYR A 34 15.69 12.82 -6.99
N ASP A 35 15.38 14.12 -6.82
CA ASP A 35 16.01 14.96 -5.82
C ASP A 35 15.66 14.49 -4.39
N GLN A 36 14.43 13.98 -4.19
CA GLN A 36 13.93 13.50 -2.92
C GLN A 36 14.33 12.02 -2.66
N TYR A 37 14.36 11.20 -3.71
CA TYR A 37 14.67 9.76 -3.65
C TYR A 37 15.78 9.38 -4.63
N PRO A 38 17.03 9.82 -4.39
CA PRO A 38 18.13 9.62 -5.37
C PRO A 38 18.56 8.15 -5.51
N SER A 39 18.19 7.28 -4.57
CA SER A 39 18.47 5.84 -4.61
C SER A 39 17.29 4.98 -5.06
N ALA A 40 16.19 5.58 -5.49
CA ALA A 40 15.01 4.86 -5.95
C ALA A 40 15.35 4.01 -7.19
N VAL A 41 14.86 2.77 -7.20
CA VAL A 41 14.93 1.83 -8.33
C VAL A 41 13.53 1.34 -8.69
N ASP A 42 13.39 0.75 -9.87
CA ASP A 42 12.12 0.16 -10.36
C ASP A 42 10.94 1.15 -10.30
N VAL A 43 11.19 2.38 -10.77
CA VAL A 43 10.24 3.50 -10.66
C VAL A 43 9.20 3.40 -11.76
N GLU A 44 7.95 3.22 -11.37
CA GLU A 44 6.79 3.27 -12.24
C GLU A 44 5.89 4.46 -11.87
N TRP A 45 5.25 5.06 -12.88
CA TRP A 45 4.38 6.21 -12.67
C TRP A 45 2.97 5.89 -13.12
N GLU A 46 2.00 6.22 -12.28
CA GLU A 46 0.58 6.06 -12.59
C GLU A 46 -0.26 7.26 -12.15
N ARG A 47 -1.56 7.20 -12.44
CA ARG A 47 -2.54 8.16 -11.93
C ARG A 47 -3.54 7.46 -11.03
N LYS A 48 -3.58 7.88 -9.77
CA LYS A 48 -4.57 7.46 -8.79
C LYS A 48 -5.37 8.67 -8.30
N ARG A 49 -6.69 8.68 -8.47
CA ARG A 49 -7.60 9.73 -7.96
C ARG A 49 -7.22 11.18 -8.31
N GLY A 50 -6.56 11.38 -9.44
CA GLY A 50 -6.16 12.73 -9.90
C GLY A 50 -4.77 13.17 -9.47
N TYR A 51 -4.09 12.38 -8.67
CA TYR A 51 -2.67 12.55 -8.32
C TYR A 51 -1.78 11.80 -9.30
N ALA A 52 -0.52 12.20 -9.39
CA ALA A 52 0.54 11.40 -9.97
C ALA A 52 1.20 10.61 -8.84
N VAL A 53 1.35 9.31 -9.03
CA VAL A 53 1.94 8.40 -8.05
C VAL A 53 3.17 7.76 -8.67
N ALA A 54 4.29 7.83 -7.96
CA ALA A 54 5.49 7.07 -8.25
C ALA A 54 5.51 5.85 -7.33
N GLU A 55 5.41 4.66 -7.90
CA GLU A 55 5.71 3.39 -7.23
C GLU A 55 7.18 3.08 -7.44
N PHE A 56 7.91 2.72 -6.40
CA PHE A 56 9.36 2.49 -6.47
C PHE A 56 9.87 1.69 -5.28
N THR A 57 11.05 1.11 -5.44
CA THR A 57 11.73 0.42 -4.34
C THR A 57 12.90 1.25 -3.82
N LEU A 58 13.01 1.39 -2.49
CA LEU A 58 14.18 1.94 -1.82
C LEU A 58 15.07 0.79 -1.31
N PRO A 59 16.31 0.66 -1.80
CA PRO A 59 17.22 -0.38 -1.37
C PRO A 59 17.39 -0.42 0.15
N GLY A 60 16.99 -1.56 0.76
CA GLY A 60 17.05 -1.78 2.20
C GLY A 60 15.87 -1.24 3.02
N GLN A 61 14.90 -0.58 2.38
CA GLN A 61 13.68 -0.10 3.06
C GLN A 61 12.40 -0.81 2.55
N GLY A 62 12.37 -1.24 1.28
CA GLY A 62 11.21 -1.90 0.68
C GLY A 62 10.49 -1.06 -0.36
N ASP A 63 9.25 -1.43 -0.66
CA ASP A 63 8.41 -0.79 -1.66
C ASP A 63 7.78 0.49 -1.09
N CYS A 64 7.60 1.47 -1.98
CA CYS A 64 7.17 2.81 -1.63
C CYS A 64 6.23 3.38 -2.68
N GLU A 65 5.32 4.27 -2.27
CA GLU A 65 4.49 5.08 -3.14
C GLU A 65 4.61 6.57 -2.78
N ALA A 66 5.12 7.40 -3.68
CA ALA A 66 5.16 8.85 -3.49
C ALA A 66 4.09 9.54 -4.33
N TRP A 67 3.29 10.37 -3.69
CA TRP A 67 2.10 11.03 -4.25
C TRP A 67 2.36 12.51 -4.49
N TYR A 68 2.00 12.98 -5.69
CA TYR A 68 2.20 14.37 -6.14
C TYR A 68 0.90 14.95 -6.68
N THR A 69 0.67 16.24 -6.42
CA THR A 69 -0.40 17.00 -7.09
C THR A 69 -0.14 17.05 -8.60
N LYS A 70 -1.16 17.47 -9.38
CA LYS A 70 -0.96 17.76 -10.81
C LYS A 70 0.12 18.81 -11.07
N GLY A 71 0.36 19.71 -10.10
CA GLY A 71 1.38 20.75 -10.15
C GLY A 71 2.79 20.23 -9.85
N GLY A 72 2.94 18.99 -9.40
CA GLY A 72 4.22 18.38 -9.04
C GLY A 72 4.64 18.64 -7.59
N GLU A 73 3.73 19.11 -6.74
CA GLU A 73 3.97 19.29 -5.30
C GLU A 73 3.84 17.93 -4.62
N TRP A 74 4.83 17.54 -3.82
CA TRP A 74 4.77 16.33 -3.00
C TRP A 74 3.66 16.46 -1.94
N VAL A 75 2.88 15.41 -1.80
CA VAL A 75 1.76 15.32 -0.85
C VAL A 75 2.10 14.39 0.30
N MET A 76 2.56 13.19 -0.01
CA MET A 76 2.85 12.15 0.96
C MET A 76 3.65 11.02 0.33
N THR A 77 4.25 10.19 1.19
CA THR A 77 4.89 8.93 0.78
C THR A 77 4.51 7.81 1.74
N LYS A 78 4.08 6.71 1.17
CA LYS A 78 3.81 5.44 1.85
C LYS A 78 5.03 4.54 1.72
N TYR A 79 5.37 3.82 2.76
CA TYR A 79 6.48 2.87 2.83
C TYR A 79 5.96 1.56 3.41
N ASP A 80 6.21 0.45 2.76
CA ASP A 80 6.07 -0.86 3.37
C ASP A 80 7.19 -1.06 4.37
N ILE A 81 6.84 -1.39 5.61
CA ILE A 81 7.82 -1.57 6.69
C ILE A 81 7.58 -2.88 7.42
N LYS A 82 8.57 -3.32 8.18
CA LYS A 82 8.40 -4.50 9.03
C LYS A 82 7.69 -4.11 10.33
N TYR A 83 6.96 -5.05 10.93
CA TYR A 83 6.36 -4.86 12.26
C TYR A 83 7.39 -4.44 13.31
N SER A 84 8.64 -4.96 13.22
CA SER A 84 9.74 -4.56 14.11
C SER A 84 10.13 -3.09 14.02
N ASP A 85 9.84 -2.44 12.90
CA ASP A 85 10.23 -1.05 12.62
C ASP A 85 9.17 -0.05 13.10
N LEU A 86 8.02 -0.53 13.54
CA LEU A 86 7.02 0.30 14.22
C LEU A 86 7.59 0.93 15.50
N PRO A 87 7.18 2.16 15.85
CA PRO A 87 7.44 2.74 17.15
C PRO A 87 6.99 1.81 18.28
N GLN A 88 7.76 1.75 19.36
CA GLN A 88 7.43 0.91 20.52
C GLN A 88 6.02 1.23 21.07
N ALA A 89 5.61 2.52 21.04
CA ALA A 89 4.31 2.94 21.52
C ALA A 89 3.16 2.33 20.69
N VAL A 90 3.34 2.27 19.34
CA VAL A 90 2.37 1.66 18.44
C VAL A 90 2.29 0.15 18.69
N ARG A 91 3.44 -0.54 18.77
CA ARG A 91 3.46 -1.98 19.09
C ARG A 91 2.77 -2.28 20.42
N ASN A 92 3.10 -1.51 21.45
CA ASN A 92 2.49 -1.69 22.79
C ASN A 92 0.97 -1.50 22.75
N ALA A 93 0.48 -0.48 22.03
CA ALA A 93 -0.96 -0.23 21.90
C ALA A 93 -1.66 -1.38 21.15
N PHE A 94 -1.10 -1.85 20.06
CA PHE A 94 -1.62 -2.98 19.28
C PHE A 94 -1.62 -4.27 20.11
N GLU A 95 -0.49 -4.63 20.72
CA GLU A 95 -0.34 -5.87 21.51
C GLU A 95 -1.20 -5.88 22.78
N LEU A 96 -1.45 -4.71 23.39
CA LEU A 96 -2.33 -4.59 24.55
C LEU A 96 -3.79 -4.91 24.20
N GLU A 97 -4.25 -4.47 23.02
CA GLU A 97 -5.65 -4.62 22.60
C GLU A 97 -5.90 -5.99 21.93
N TYR A 98 -4.98 -6.43 21.07
CA TYR A 98 -5.19 -7.61 20.24
C TYR A 98 -4.35 -8.81 20.67
N GLY A 99 -3.29 -8.60 21.44
CA GLY A 99 -2.37 -9.63 21.91
C GLY A 99 -1.14 -9.83 21.03
N VAL A 100 -0.05 -10.28 21.64
CA VAL A 100 1.27 -10.46 21.01
C VAL A 100 1.31 -11.59 19.96
N GLN A 101 0.29 -12.43 19.88
CA GLN A 101 0.21 -13.55 18.95
C GLN A 101 -0.76 -13.30 17.79
N THR A 102 -1.35 -12.09 17.72
CA THR A 102 -2.24 -11.73 16.61
C THR A 102 -1.48 -11.70 15.31
N PRO A 103 -1.92 -12.44 14.28
CA PRO A 103 -1.31 -12.38 12.97
C PRO A 103 -1.41 -10.96 12.41
N VAL A 104 -0.27 -10.43 12.00
CA VAL A 104 -0.15 -9.15 11.29
C VAL A 104 0.18 -9.49 9.84
N ASP A 105 -0.63 -9.02 8.93
CA ASP A 105 -0.57 -9.35 7.51
C ASP A 105 0.22 -8.29 6.75
N ASP A 106 0.03 -7.00 7.10
CA ASP A 106 0.77 -5.90 6.49
C ASP A 106 1.02 -4.75 7.47
N VAL A 107 2.10 -4.00 7.25
CA VAL A 107 2.47 -2.82 8.04
C VAL A 107 3.06 -1.75 7.14
N GLU A 108 2.47 -0.56 7.22
CA GLU A 108 2.90 0.57 6.41
C GLU A 108 3.16 1.83 7.26
N ARG A 109 4.01 2.70 6.77
CA ARG A 109 4.25 4.03 7.31
C ARG A 109 3.92 5.09 6.26
N LEU A 110 3.09 6.05 6.60
CA LEU A 110 2.75 7.21 5.80
C LEU A 110 3.41 8.46 6.35
N GLU A 111 4.20 9.15 5.54
CA GLU A 111 4.75 10.47 5.82
C GLU A 111 4.06 11.52 4.94
N ARG A 112 3.62 12.64 5.53
CA ARG A 112 2.85 13.67 4.86
C ARG A 112 3.57 15.01 4.82
N ASN A 113 3.26 15.84 3.81
CA ASN A 113 3.78 17.21 3.69
C ASN A 113 3.31 18.13 4.83
N THR A 114 2.32 17.75 5.59
CA THR A 114 1.87 18.40 6.83
C THR A 114 2.80 18.16 8.01
N GLY A 115 3.76 17.21 7.86
CA GLY A 115 4.76 16.87 8.88
C GLY A 115 4.31 15.79 9.85
N ASP A 116 3.11 15.25 9.70
CA ASP A 116 2.62 14.11 10.48
C ASP A 116 3.01 12.77 9.84
N THR A 117 3.13 11.76 10.70
CA THR A 117 3.39 10.37 10.32
C THR A 117 2.25 9.51 10.85
N ILE A 118 1.81 8.53 10.06
CA ILE A 118 0.77 7.56 10.43
C ILE A 118 1.30 6.16 10.16
N TYR A 119 0.96 5.23 11.03
CA TYR A 119 1.29 3.81 10.89
C TYR A 119 0.03 3.02 10.67
N PHE A 120 0.01 2.23 9.61
CA PHE A 120 -1.07 1.30 9.31
C PHE A 120 -0.67 -0.11 9.72
N ILE A 121 -1.60 -0.84 10.31
CA ILE A 121 -1.47 -2.26 10.60
C ILE A 121 -2.70 -2.97 10.04
N GLU A 122 -2.48 -3.93 9.16
CA GLU A 122 -3.47 -4.92 8.77
C GLU A 122 -3.25 -6.20 9.58
N ALA A 123 -4.29 -6.72 10.19
CA ALA A 123 -4.20 -7.91 11.03
C ALA A 123 -5.46 -8.76 10.96
N THR A 124 -5.32 -10.07 11.13
CA THR A 124 -6.44 -11.01 11.21
C THR A 124 -6.80 -11.31 12.66
N VAL A 125 -8.04 -11.04 13.05
CA VAL A 125 -8.58 -11.31 14.39
C VAL A 125 -9.80 -12.23 14.34
N VAL A 126 -10.26 -12.74 15.50
CA VAL A 126 -11.50 -13.51 15.59
C VAL A 126 -12.62 -12.62 16.12
N ILE A 127 -13.61 -12.33 15.26
CA ILE A 127 -14.82 -11.59 15.64
C ILE A 127 -16.03 -12.52 15.49
N ASN A 128 -16.77 -12.72 16.57
CA ASN A 128 -17.95 -13.61 16.61
C ASN A 128 -17.68 -15.05 16.14
N GLY A 129 -16.43 -15.54 16.30
CA GLY A 129 -16.00 -16.87 15.90
C GLY A 129 -15.53 -16.98 14.44
N PHE A 130 -15.42 -15.88 13.71
CA PHE A 130 -14.92 -15.82 12.33
C PHE A 130 -13.59 -15.07 12.29
N LEU A 131 -12.65 -15.57 11.44
CA LEU A 131 -11.45 -14.82 11.08
C LEU A 131 -11.89 -13.59 10.28
N THR A 132 -11.41 -12.43 10.69
CA THR A 132 -11.83 -11.14 10.16
C THR A 132 -10.64 -10.20 10.06
N ASP A 133 -10.47 -9.55 8.93
CA ASP A 133 -9.40 -8.60 8.73
C ASP A 133 -9.78 -7.24 9.34
N ILE A 134 -8.84 -6.68 10.07
CA ILE A 134 -8.95 -5.35 10.66
C ILE A 134 -7.82 -4.47 10.17
N TYR A 135 -8.13 -3.20 9.99
CA TYR A 135 -7.22 -2.16 9.52
C TYR A 135 -7.16 -1.07 10.57
N LEU A 136 -5.97 -0.76 11.05
CA LEU A 136 -5.74 0.10 12.20
C LEU A 136 -4.75 1.19 11.84
N ASP A 137 -5.13 2.45 12.06
CA ASP A 137 -4.26 3.60 11.84
C ASP A 137 -3.83 4.16 13.19
N TYR A 138 -2.53 4.30 13.39
CA TYR A 138 -1.94 4.82 14.62
C TYR A 138 -1.10 6.06 14.39
N ALA A 139 -1.17 7.00 15.33
CA ALA A 139 -0.14 8.03 15.48
C ALA A 139 1.16 7.44 16.06
N PRO A 140 2.31 8.11 15.92
CA PRO A 140 3.61 7.62 16.43
C PRO A 140 3.65 7.36 17.94
N ASP A 141 2.79 8.02 18.70
CA ASP A 141 2.68 7.86 20.15
C ASP A 141 1.80 6.68 20.60
N GLY A 142 1.28 5.90 19.64
CA GLY A 142 0.41 4.75 19.87
C GLY A 142 -1.08 5.10 19.99
N THR A 143 -1.46 6.37 19.76
CA THR A 143 -2.86 6.75 19.71
C THR A 143 -3.53 6.12 18.49
N LEU A 144 -4.58 5.31 18.71
CA LEU A 144 -5.40 4.76 17.64
C LEU A 144 -6.24 5.88 17.02
N LEU A 145 -6.03 6.12 15.74
CA LEU A 145 -6.72 7.17 14.97
C LEU A 145 -7.98 6.64 14.29
N ARG A 146 -7.93 5.40 13.79
CA ARG A 146 -9.02 4.80 13.04
C ARG A 146 -8.96 3.27 13.07
N THR A 147 -10.15 2.67 12.96
CA THR A 147 -10.33 1.23 12.74
C THR A 147 -11.30 1.02 11.58
N ALA A 148 -10.99 0.08 10.68
CA ALA A 148 -11.94 -0.47 9.72
C ALA A 148 -11.94 -2.00 9.85
N VAL A 149 -13.07 -2.63 9.52
CA VAL A 149 -13.27 -4.07 9.70
C VAL A 149 -13.89 -4.64 8.45
N ASP A 150 -13.31 -5.72 7.92
CA ASP A 150 -13.83 -6.49 6.77
C ASP A 150 -14.22 -5.60 5.57
N VAL A 151 -13.31 -4.71 5.19
CA VAL A 151 -13.51 -3.77 4.08
C VAL A 151 -12.77 -4.29 2.84
N GLU A 152 -13.52 -4.69 1.83
CA GLU A 152 -12.95 -5.15 0.56
C GLU A 152 -12.14 -4.04 -0.10
N ASN A 153 -10.90 -4.35 -0.53
CA ASN A 153 -9.96 -3.42 -1.16
C ASN A 153 -9.70 -2.16 -0.31
N TYR A 154 -9.54 -2.35 1.00
CA TYR A 154 -9.19 -1.26 1.90
C TYR A 154 -7.82 -0.68 1.53
N ASP A 155 -7.77 0.63 1.37
CA ASP A 155 -6.53 1.39 1.27
C ASP A 155 -6.66 2.65 2.15
N GLY A 156 -6.02 2.60 3.30
CA GLY A 156 -6.07 3.63 4.34
C GLY A 156 -5.56 4.99 3.88
N ILE A 157 -4.67 5.02 2.90
CA ILE A 157 -4.03 6.23 2.38
C ILE A 157 -5.05 7.28 1.89
N TYR A 158 -6.17 6.84 1.33
CA TYR A 158 -7.19 7.74 0.79
C TYR A 158 -7.86 8.64 1.81
N TYR A 159 -7.84 8.29 3.10
CA TYR A 159 -8.37 9.16 4.15
C TYR A 159 -7.46 10.31 4.51
N TYR A 160 -6.21 10.26 4.06
CA TYR A 160 -5.17 11.23 4.37
C TYR A 160 -4.81 12.13 3.17
N LEU A 161 -5.48 11.93 2.03
CA LEU A 161 -5.41 12.87 0.90
C LEU A 161 -6.04 14.21 1.29
N PRO A 162 -5.44 15.35 0.89
CA PRO A 162 -5.98 16.70 1.12
C PRO A 162 -7.27 16.94 0.35
#